data_9534ef8088c6b42cc3e715188775f341
#
_entry.id   9534ef8088c6b42cc3e715188775f341
#
_cell.length_a   1.000
_cell.length_b   1.000
_cell.length_c   1.000
_cell.angle_alpha   90.00
_cell.angle_beta   90.00
_cell.angle_gamma   90.00
#
_symmetry.space_group_name_H-M   'P 1'
#
loop_
_entity.id
_entity.type
_entity.pdbx_description
1 polymer ?
#
loop_
_entity_poly.entity_id
_entity_poly.type
_entity_poly.pdbx_seq_one_letter_code
_entity_poly.pdbx_strand_id
1 'polypeptide(L)'
;EMQRSLVGSEMCIRDRYELSHVDVEYSTGYELALQCLEKYPQTTAMVAINDMVAYGVYNALVDKGLRIPEDISLCGFDNIFPSRIRGLGLTTIDNSLTDCGQSAFQLLKEELANYRNNGKFKSITHVEYKCSLIVRKTTGPAKLQ
;
A
#
# COMPACT_ATOMS: atom_id res chain seq x y z
N GLU A 1 7.80 18.54 -10.83
CA GLU A 1 6.69 19.41 -10.37
C GLU A 1 5.73 18.56 -9.56
N MET A 2 5.81 18.68 -8.24
CA MET A 2 4.99 17.92 -7.32
C MET A 2 3.54 18.39 -7.40
N GLN A 3 2.62 17.47 -7.64
CA GLN A 3 1.19 17.78 -7.63
C GLN A 3 0.78 18.35 -6.27
N ARG A 4 0.45 19.62 -6.25
CA ARG A 4 -0.06 20.38 -5.09
C ARG A 4 -1.49 20.03 -4.69
N SER A 5 -2.00 18.85 -4.97
CA SER A 5 -3.43 18.61 -4.88
C SER A 5 -3.89 17.66 -3.77
N LEU A 6 -3.13 17.48 -2.71
CA LEU A 6 -3.65 16.69 -1.59
C LEU A 6 -3.52 17.44 -0.27
N VAL A 7 -4.64 18.10 0.04
CA VAL A 7 -5.07 18.54 1.37
C VAL A 7 -4.21 19.61 2.06
N GLY A 8 -4.67 20.79 1.92
CA GLY A 8 -4.94 21.83 2.89
C GLY A 8 -3.93 22.28 3.94
N SER A 9 -2.73 21.76 4.04
CA SER A 9 -1.70 22.43 4.81
C SER A 9 -0.34 22.33 4.09
N GLU A 10 0.30 23.45 3.88
CA GLU A 10 1.66 23.48 3.32
C GLU A 10 2.67 22.68 4.17
N MET A 11 2.36 22.44 5.45
CA MET A 11 3.16 21.63 6.36
C MET A 11 3.24 20.16 5.91
N CYS A 12 2.13 19.54 5.45
CA CYS A 12 2.12 18.14 5.01
C CYS A 12 2.91 17.90 3.72
N ILE A 13 3.18 18.92 2.92
CA ILE A 13 3.89 18.79 1.64
C ILE A 13 5.42 18.85 1.82
N ARG A 14 5.91 19.52 2.85
CA ARG A 14 7.33 19.69 3.11
C ARG A 14 8.01 18.48 3.73
N ASP A 15 7.23 17.60 4.35
CA ASP A 15 7.70 16.50 5.18
C ASP A 15 7.57 15.13 4.49
N ARG A 16 7.20 15.12 3.19
CA ARG A 16 7.06 13.89 2.43
C ARG A 16 8.14 13.78 1.36
N TYR A 17 8.80 12.63 1.37
CA TYR A 17 9.76 12.23 0.35
C TYR A 17 9.21 11.02 -0.41
N GLU A 18 9.41 11.00 -1.71
CA GLU A 18 9.02 9.90 -2.58
C GLU A 18 10.26 9.23 -3.14
N LEU A 19 10.35 7.92 -2.94
CA LEU A 19 11.37 7.07 -3.54
C LEU A 19 10.64 6.06 -4.42
N SER A 20 11.05 5.95 -5.66
CA SER A 20 10.44 5.04 -6.63
C SER A 20 11.48 4.14 -7.28
N HIS A 21 11.05 2.93 -7.59
CA HIS A 21 11.80 1.95 -8.34
C HIS A 21 10.89 1.26 -9.35
N VAL A 22 11.45 0.66 -10.40
CA VAL A 22 10.67 0.03 -11.46
C VAL A 22 10.02 -1.27 -10.98
N ASP A 23 10.71 -2.03 -10.13
CA ASP A 23 10.22 -3.32 -9.62
C ASP A 23 9.52 -3.14 -8.27
N VAL A 24 8.36 -3.79 -8.13
CA VAL A 24 7.49 -3.65 -6.94
C VAL A 24 7.57 -4.93 -6.12
N GLU A 25 8.78 -5.28 -5.70
CA GLU A 25 9.09 -6.52 -4.99
C GLU A 25 9.61 -6.26 -3.56
N TYR A 26 9.71 -7.35 -2.80
CA TYR A 26 10.28 -7.35 -1.46
C TYR A 26 11.70 -6.74 -1.39
N SER A 27 12.59 -7.16 -2.30
CA SER A 27 13.98 -6.66 -2.38
C SER A 27 14.05 -5.15 -2.58
N THR A 28 13.19 -4.63 -3.44
CA THR A 28 13.05 -3.19 -3.70
C THR A 28 12.66 -2.44 -2.44
N GLY A 29 11.69 -2.97 -1.67
CA GLY A 29 11.30 -2.37 -0.39
C GLY A 29 12.44 -2.27 0.60
N TYR A 30 13.24 -3.32 0.71
CA TYR A 30 14.41 -3.36 1.57
C TYR A 30 15.45 -2.30 1.17
N GLU A 31 15.82 -2.25 -0.09
CA GLU A 31 16.82 -1.30 -0.60
C GLU A 31 16.36 0.16 -0.49
N LEU A 32 15.12 0.44 -0.84
CA LEU A 32 14.56 1.80 -0.75
C LEU A 32 14.46 2.27 0.70
N ALA A 33 14.17 1.39 1.65
CA ALA A 33 14.16 1.73 3.07
C ALA A 33 15.56 2.14 3.55
N LEU A 34 16.60 1.40 3.16
CA LEU A 34 17.97 1.76 3.51
C LEU A 34 18.39 3.10 2.91
N GLN A 35 18.07 3.35 1.63
CA GLN A 35 18.33 4.64 0.98
C GLN A 35 17.56 5.78 1.65
N CYS A 36 16.30 5.54 2.04
CA CYS A 36 15.50 6.52 2.75
C CYS A 36 16.13 6.91 4.09
N LEU A 37 16.55 5.93 4.88
CA LEU A 37 17.17 6.18 6.19
C LEU A 37 18.49 6.92 6.07
N GLU A 38 19.28 6.63 5.04
CA GLU A 38 20.54 7.33 4.78
C GLU A 38 20.30 8.79 4.38
N LYS A 39 19.37 9.00 3.45
CA LYS A 39 19.10 10.32 2.87
C LYS A 39 18.23 11.20 3.78
N TYR A 40 17.31 10.57 4.53
CA TYR A 40 16.32 11.24 5.37
C TYR A 40 16.27 10.61 6.78
N PRO A 41 17.31 10.78 7.61
CA PRO A 41 17.42 10.13 8.91
C PRO A 41 16.34 10.55 9.92
N GLN A 42 15.63 11.65 9.65
CA GLN A 42 14.50 12.11 10.47
C GLN A 42 13.16 11.46 10.14
N THR A 43 13.13 10.47 9.23
CA THR A 43 11.89 9.79 8.83
C THR A 43 11.23 9.09 10.02
N THR A 44 9.95 9.37 10.26
CA THR A 44 9.15 8.78 11.33
C THR A 44 8.03 7.87 10.83
N ALA A 45 7.77 7.85 9.53
CA ALA A 45 6.78 6.97 8.92
C ALA A 45 7.15 6.63 7.48
N MET A 46 6.83 5.41 7.06
CA MET A 46 6.95 4.94 5.68
C MET A 46 5.63 4.33 5.21
N VAL A 47 5.24 4.65 3.97
CA VAL A 47 4.09 4.07 3.30
C VAL A 47 4.58 3.35 2.06
N ALA A 48 4.38 2.04 2.00
CA ALA A 48 4.76 1.22 0.87
C ALA A 48 3.59 1.07 -0.11
N ILE A 49 3.91 0.94 -1.40
CA ILE A 49 2.93 0.82 -2.48
C ILE A 49 2.08 -0.46 -2.38
N ASN A 50 2.64 -1.52 -1.79
CA ASN A 50 1.93 -2.75 -1.47
C ASN A 50 2.55 -3.46 -0.24
N ASP A 51 1.91 -4.51 0.22
CA ASP A 51 2.36 -5.26 1.40
C ASP A 51 3.67 -6.02 1.16
N MET A 52 3.97 -6.47 -0.05
CA MET A 52 5.23 -7.15 -0.34
C MET A 52 6.42 -6.21 -0.21
N VAL A 53 6.32 -5.00 -0.74
CA VAL A 53 7.31 -3.93 -0.54
C VAL A 53 7.40 -3.57 0.95
N ALA A 54 6.26 -3.47 1.65
CA ALA A 54 6.25 -3.20 3.09
C ALA A 54 7.02 -4.24 3.91
N TYR A 55 7.02 -5.52 3.52
CA TYR A 55 7.82 -6.54 4.20
C TYR A 55 9.32 -6.32 4.01
N GLY A 56 9.74 -5.89 2.83
CA GLY A 56 11.12 -5.48 2.58
C GLY A 56 11.53 -4.32 3.48
N VAL A 57 10.70 -3.28 3.51
CA VAL A 57 10.88 -2.14 4.42
C VAL A 57 10.96 -2.59 5.87
N TYR A 58 10.02 -3.42 6.32
CA TYR A 58 10.01 -3.95 7.69
C TYR A 58 11.33 -4.60 8.09
N ASN A 59 11.85 -5.48 7.24
CA ASN A 59 13.10 -6.18 7.53
C ASN A 59 14.30 -5.23 7.52
N ALA A 60 14.35 -4.27 6.60
CA ALA A 60 15.41 -3.25 6.61
C ALA A 60 15.41 -2.41 7.91
N LEU A 61 14.23 -2.06 8.42
CA LEU A 61 14.08 -1.33 9.68
C LEU A 61 14.55 -2.18 10.87
N VAL A 62 14.16 -3.45 10.91
CA VAL A 62 14.58 -4.41 11.96
C VAL A 62 16.11 -4.61 11.93
N ASP A 63 16.71 -4.80 10.76
CA ASP A 63 18.16 -4.98 10.59
C ASP A 63 18.95 -3.72 11.01
N LYS A 64 18.33 -2.54 10.90
CA LYS A 64 18.88 -1.28 11.44
C LYS A 64 18.63 -1.09 12.94
N GLY A 65 17.97 -2.04 13.61
CA GLY A 65 17.66 -1.96 15.03
C GLY A 65 16.56 -0.95 15.38
N LEU A 66 15.77 -0.53 14.40
CA LEU A 66 14.65 0.40 14.58
C LEU A 66 13.40 -0.36 15.04
N ARG A 67 12.70 0.22 16.01
CA ARG A 67 11.46 -0.36 16.54
C ARG A 67 10.26 0.14 15.72
N ILE A 68 9.36 -0.77 15.42
CA ILE A 68 8.12 -0.50 14.70
C ILE A 68 6.96 -0.81 15.64
N PRO A 69 6.11 0.15 15.99
CA PRO A 69 5.99 1.49 15.41
C PRO A 69 6.75 2.60 16.18
N GLU A 70 7.47 2.29 17.27
CA GLU A 70 7.96 3.29 18.23
C GLU A 70 8.95 4.28 17.60
N ASP A 71 9.80 3.85 16.67
CA ASP A 71 10.76 4.69 16.00
C ASP A 71 10.27 5.10 14.61
N ILE A 72 9.69 4.17 13.84
CA ILE A 72 9.11 4.41 12.52
C ILE A 72 7.80 3.64 12.38
N SER A 73 6.75 4.35 11.99
CA SER A 73 5.48 3.73 11.56
C SER A 73 5.58 3.20 10.14
N LEU A 74 4.96 2.05 9.87
CA LEU A 74 4.93 1.43 8.54
C LEU A 74 3.50 1.08 8.14
N CYS A 75 3.10 1.48 6.92
CA CYS A 75 1.83 1.12 6.32
C CYS A 75 2.06 0.50 4.94
N GLY A 76 1.32 -0.57 4.64
CA GLY A 76 1.28 -1.22 3.33
C GLY A 76 -0.02 -0.95 2.57
N PHE A 77 -0.26 -1.76 1.54
CA PHE A 77 -1.45 -1.74 0.70
C PHE A 77 -1.74 -3.17 0.22
N ASP A 78 -3.00 -3.56 0.01
CA ASP A 78 -3.58 -4.82 -0.47
C ASP A 78 -4.12 -5.76 0.61
N ASN A 79 -3.73 -5.64 1.88
CA ASN A 79 -4.17 -6.51 2.98
C ASN A 79 -4.02 -8.00 2.66
N ILE A 80 -2.90 -8.41 2.07
CA ILE A 80 -2.62 -9.82 1.75
C ILE A 80 -2.48 -10.67 3.02
N PHE A 81 -2.62 -11.99 2.90
CA PHE A 81 -2.65 -12.90 4.05
C PHE A 81 -1.48 -12.71 5.04
N PRO A 82 -0.21 -12.55 4.61
CA PRO A 82 0.89 -12.37 5.55
C PRO A 82 0.77 -11.14 6.46
N SER A 83 0.08 -10.08 6.02
CA SER A 83 -0.16 -8.85 6.82
C SER A 83 -0.93 -9.13 8.11
N ARG A 84 -1.68 -10.23 8.15
CA ARG A 84 -2.50 -10.67 9.30
C ARG A 84 -1.72 -11.51 10.31
N ILE A 85 -0.49 -11.91 10.01
CA ILE A 85 0.31 -12.74 10.91
C ILE A 85 0.61 -11.96 12.20
N ARG A 86 0.29 -12.55 13.34
CA ARG A 86 0.37 -11.90 14.67
C ARG A 86 1.73 -11.28 14.99
N GLY A 87 2.83 -11.87 14.50
CA GLY A 87 4.18 -11.37 14.74
C GLY A 87 4.44 -10.04 14.06
N LEU A 88 4.00 -9.91 12.81
CA LEU A 88 4.17 -8.71 11.98
C LEU A 88 3.06 -7.68 12.25
N GLY A 89 1.80 -8.08 12.05
CA GLY A 89 0.64 -7.21 12.25
C GLY A 89 0.71 -5.92 11.45
N LEU A 90 0.93 -6.02 10.13
CA LEU A 90 1.11 -4.86 9.25
C LEU A 90 -0.20 -4.06 9.13
N THR A 91 -0.15 -2.78 9.44
CA THR A 91 -1.19 -1.81 9.07
C THR A 91 -1.18 -1.66 7.56
N THR A 92 -2.34 -1.76 6.92
CA THR A 92 -2.45 -1.78 5.46
C THR A 92 -3.80 -1.28 5.00
N ILE A 93 -3.91 -0.95 3.72
CA ILE A 93 -5.18 -0.60 3.09
C ILE A 93 -5.75 -1.87 2.44
N ASP A 94 -6.99 -2.21 2.80
CA ASP A 94 -7.77 -3.24 2.13
C ASP A 94 -8.50 -2.63 0.94
N ASN A 95 -8.17 -3.09 -0.26
CA ASN A 95 -8.78 -2.66 -1.51
C ASN A 95 -9.79 -3.68 -2.07
N SER A 96 -10.23 -4.62 -1.24
CA SER A 96 -11.25 -5.63 -1.60
C SER A 96 -10.88 -6.48 -2.83
N LEU A 97 -9.59 -6.87 -2.96
CA LEU A 97 -9.09 -7.64 -4.11
C LEU A 97 -9.91 -8.88 -4.44
N THR A 98 -10.37 -9.60 -3.40
CA THR A 98 -11.19 -10.81 -3.59
C THR A 98 -12.53 -10.48 -4.24
N ASP A 99 -13.21 -9.44 -3.77
CA ASP A 99 -14.51 -9.02 -4.30
C ASP A 99 -14.36 -8.45 -5.71
N CYS A 100 -13.29 -7.69 -5.96
CA CYS A 100 -12.93 -7.21 -7.30
C CYS A 100 -12.74 -8.37 -8.27
N GLY A 101 -11.98 -9.40 -7.89
CA GLY A 101 -11.73 -10.58 -8.71
C GLY A 101 -13.01 -11.38 -9.00
N GLN A 102 -13.86 -11.58 -7.99
CA GLN A 102 -15.14 -12.26 -8.15
C GLN A 102 -16.09 -11.51 -9.09
N SER A 103 -16.20 -10.20 -8.92
CA SER A 103 -17.04 -9.36 -9.77
C SER A 103 -16.52 -9.28 -11.21
N ALA A 104 -15.22 -9.16 -11.39
CA ALA A 104 -14.61 -9.19 -12.73
C ALA A 104 -14.92 -10.50 -13.45
N PHE A 105 -14.79 -11.64 -12.74
CA PHE A 105 -15.14 -12.94 -13.29
C PHE A 105 -16.63 -13.05 -13.66
N GLN A 106 -17.52 -12.58 -12.78
CA GLN A 106 -18.96 -12.61 -13.02
C GLN A 106 -19.35 -11.74 -14.23
N LEU A 107 -18.82 -10.52 -14.31
CA LEU A 107 -19.05 -9.62 -15.44
C LEU A 107 -18.57 -10.24 -16.75
N LEU A 108 -17.37 -10.82 -16.76
CA LEU A 108 -16.84 -11.50 -17.94
C LEU A 108 -17.76 -12.66 -18.39
N LYS A 109 -18.23 -13.47 -17.45
CA LYS A 109 -19.15 -14.58 -17.73
C LYS A 109 -20.46 -14.09 -18.35
N GLU A 110 -21.03 -13.02 -17.81
CA GLU A 110 -22.26 -12.41 -18.33
C GLU A 110 -22.06 -11.83 -19.74
N GLU A 111 -20.94 -11.15 -19.96
CA GLU A 111 -20.59 -10.59 -21.27
C GLU A 111 -20.38 -11.66 -22.34
N LEU A 112 -19.71 -12.76 -21.99
CA LEU A 112 -19.52 -13.89 -22.89
C LEU A 112 -20.87 -14.56 -23.25
N ALA A 113 -21.78 -14.72 -22.28
CA ALA A 113 -23.11 -15.25 -22.53
C ALA A 113 -23.93 -14.31 -23.44
N ASN A 114 -23.86 -13.00 -23.19
CA ASN A 114 -24.52 -12.00 -24.04
C ASN A 114 -23.98 -12.01 -25.47
N TYR A 115 -22.65 -12.07 -25.63
CA TYR A 115 -22.03 -12.13 -26.94
C TYR A 115 -22.44 -13.39 -27.73
N ARG A 116 -22.49 -14.55 -27.07
CA ARG A 116 -22.96 -15.81 -27.69
C ARG A 116 -24.41 -15.72 -28.19
N ASN A 117 -25.28 -15.04 -27.45
CA ASN A 117 -26.70 -14.94 -27.76
C ASN A 117 -27.02 -13.83 -28.77
N ASN A 118 -26.30 -12.72 -28.71
CA ASN A 118 -26.63 -11.48 -29.43
C ASN A 118 -25.55 -11.02 -30.44
N GLY A 119 -24.38 -11.65 -30.47
CA GLY A 119 -23.24 -11.27 -31.30
C GLY A 119 -22.60 -9.92 -30.96
N LYS A 120 -22.93 -9.35 -29.81
CA LYS A 120 -22.45 -8.03 -29.36
C LYS A 120 -22.12 -8.03 -27.87
N PHE A 121 -21.11 -7.28 -27.50
CA PHE A 121 -20.85 -6.93 -26.10
C PHE A 121 -21.83 -5.84 -25.64
N LYS A 122 -22.17 -5.85 -24.36
CA LYS A 122 -22.91 -4.76 -23.72
C LYS A 122 -22.04 -3.50 -23.59
N SER A 123 -22.63 -2.44 -23.08
CA SER A 123 -21.90 -1.25 -22.68
C SER A 123 -20.94 -1.56 -21.52
N ILE A 124 -19.88 -0.75 -21.42
CA ILE A 124 -18.89 -0.84 -20.32
C ILE A 124 -19.61 -0.70 -18.98
N THR A 125 -19.35 -1.66 -18.09
CA THR A 125 -19.85 -1.62 -16.70
C THR A 125 -18.70 -1.20 -15.79
N HIS A 126 -18.94 -0.19 -14.96
CA HIS A 126 -18.01 0.24 -13.93
C HIS A 126 -18.49 -0.25 -12.57
N VAL A 127 -17.60 -0.86 -11.81
CA VAL A 127 -17.85 -1.27 -10.42
C VAL A 127 -16.79 -0.62 -9.54
N GLU A 128 -17.23 0.08 -8.50
CA GLU A 128 -16.35 0.76 -7.55
C GLU A 128 -16.38 0.05 -6.21
N TYR A 129 -15.20 -0.12 -5.63
CA TYR A 129 -15.01 -0.67 -4.29
C TYR A 129 -14.38 0.38 -3.38
N LYS A 130 -14.88 0.46 -2.15
CA LYS A 130 -14.31 1.33 -1.13
C LYS A 130 -13.11 0.65 -0.48
N CYS A 131 -11.98 1.33 -0.50
CA CYS A 131 -10.84 0.93 0.30
C CYS A 131 -11.07 1.24 1.78
N SER A 132 -10.49 0.43 2.67
CA SER A 132 -10.53 0.65 4.11
C SER A 132 -9.15 0.50 4.73
N LEU A 133 -8.82 1.38 5.68
CA LEU A 133 -7.58 1.27 6.45
C LEU A 133 -7.76 0.23 7.56
N ILE A 134 -6.89 -0.78 7.54
CA ILE A 134 -6.82 -1.81 8.58
C ILE A 134 -5.64 -1.51 9.49
N VAL A 135 -5.91 -0.86 10.61
CA VAL A 135 -4.88 -0.52 11.60
C VAL A 135 -4.48 -1.76 12.38
N ARG A 136 -3.17 -2.00 12.46
CA ARG A 136 -2.57 -3.11 13.23
C ARG A 136 -1.40 -2.59 14.08
N LYS A 137 -0.32 -3.37 14.16
CA LYS A 137 0.78 -3.11 15.08
C LYS A 137 1.87 -2.18 14.55
N THR A 138 1.96 -2.00 13.24
CA THR A 138 3.09 -1.29 12.61
C THR A 138 2.90 0.22 12.50
N THR A 139 1.80 0.77 13.04
CA THR A 139 1.59 2.22 13.10
C THR A 139 1.26 2.65 14.53
N GLY A 140 1.76 3.81 14.92
CA GLY A 140 1.56 4.41 16.24
C GLY A 140 1.50 5.93 16.17
N PRO A 141 1.35 6.59 17.31
CA PRO A 141 1.39 8.05 17.39
C PRO A 141 2.69 8.61 16.84
N ALA A 142 2.62 9.73 16.12
CA ALA A 142 3.82 10.42 15.65
C ALA A 142 4.66 10.89 16.86
N LYS A 143 5.99 10.74 16.76
CA LYS A 143 6.88 11.37 17.75
C LYS A 143 6.76 12.88 17.58
N LEU A 144 6.37 13.55 18.64
CA LEU A 144 6.53 15.01 18.71
C LEU A 144 8.02 15.32 18.77
N GLN A 145 8.52 16.05 17.79
CA GLN A 145 9.89 16.59 17.78
C GLN A 145 10.01 17.76 18.73
#